data_8e90a87c63c313d1a5f150ba25db791b
#
_entry.id   8e90a87c63c313d1a5f150ba25db791b
#
_cell.length_a   1.000
_cell.length_b   1.000
_cell.length_c   1.000
_cell.angle_alpha   90.00
_cell.angle_beta   90.00
_cell.angle_gamma   90.00
#
_symmetry.space_group_name_H-M   'P 1'
#
loop_
_entity.id
_entity.type
_entity.pdbx_description
1 polymer ?
#
loop_
_entity_poly.entity_id
_entity_poly.type
_entity_poly.pdbx_seq_one_letter_code
_entity_poly.pdbx_strand_id
1 'polypeptide(L)'
;VVIPVAGWGTRSLPASKNIPKEMLPVYNKPVVQYVVEEAMRGGVEDVIFVTNRDKGVIEDHFDYNLQLEGVLERAGKLDMLKVVRGVAEMVNIMSVRQKKQLGLGHAVLCAKEMVNPLRSWSATTS
;
A
#
# COMPACT_ATOMS: atom_id res chain seq x y z
N VAL A 1 -9.44 5.28 -3.06
CA VAL A 1 -9.67 3.85 -3.35
C VAL A 1 -9.32 3.01 -2.13
N VAL A 2 -10.03 1.92 -1.95
CA VAL A 2 -9.82 0.98 -0.85
C VAL A 2 -9.20 -0.29 -1.39
N ILE A 3 -8.06 -0.69 -0.83
CA ILE A 3 -7.35 -1.90 -1.25
C ILE A 3 -7.22 -2.84 -0.05
N PRO A 4 -7.94 -3.97 -0.03
CA PRO A 4 -7.80 -4.94 1.04
C PRO A 4 -6.53 -5.77 0.83
N VAL A 5 -5.68 -5.81 1.86
CA VAL A 5 -4.41 -6.53 1.82
C VAL A 5 -4.25 -7.47 3.02
N ALA A 6 -5.36 -7.92 3.58
CA ALA A 6 -5.36 -8.71 4.81
C ALA A 6 -5.34 -10.23 4.59
N GLY A 7 -5.27 -10.71 3.36
CA GLY A 7 -5.30 -12.15 3.07
C GLY A 7 -4.02 -12.87 3.45
N TRP A 8 -4.11 -14.18 3.67
CA TRP A 8 -2.97 -15.01 4.06
C TRP A 8 -2.03 -15.37 2.91
N GLY A 9 -2.47 -15.20 1.66
CA GLY A 9 -1.64 -15.49 0.50
C GLY A 9 -1.35 -16.98 0.30
N THR A 10 -2.30 -17.85 0.64
CA THR A 10 -2.09 -19.30 0.60
C THR A 10 -1.78 -19.81 -0.81
N ARG A 11 -2.26 -19.12 -1.84
CA ARG A 11 -1.99 -19.50 -3.23
C ARG A 11 -0.56 -19.24 -3.67
N SER A 12 0.16 -18.43 -2.92
CA SER A 12 1.54 -18.04 -3.25
C SER A 12 2.57 -18.73 -2.36
N LEU A 13 2.17 -19.72 -1.58
CA LEU A 13 3.09 -20.47 -0.74
C LEU A 13 4.03 -21.31 -1.60
N PRO A 14 5.30 -21.50 -1.18
CA PRO A 14 5.87 -21.00 0.05
C PRO A 14 6.41 -19.56 -0.01
N ALA A 15 6.35 -18.90 -1.16
CA ALA A 15 6.91 -17.55 -1.33
C ALA A 15 6.31 -16.54 -0.34
N SER A 16 5.03 -16.67 -0.03
CA SER A 16 4.32 -15.77 0.88
C SER A 16 4.35 -16.21 2.34
N LYS A 17 5.21 -17.17 2.70
CA LYS A 17 5.27 -17.67 4.08
C LYS A 17 5.61 -16.57 5.08
N ASN A 18 6.62 -15.76 4.81
CA ASN A 18 7.07 -14.68 5.67
C ASN A 18 6.99 -13.30 5.00
N ILE A 19 6.48 -13.26 3.79
CA ILE A 19 6.35 -12.03 3.01
C ILE A 19 4.91 -11.92 2.55
N PRO A 20 4.24 -10.78 2.80
CA PRO A 20 2.89 -10.58 2.26
C PRO A 20 2.88 -10.80 0.75
N LYS A 21 1.86 -11.49 0.24
CA LYS A 21 1.76 -11.77 -1.20
C LYS A 21 1.78 -10.48 -2.02
N GLU A 22 1.27 -9.40 -1.46
CA GLU A 22 1.24 -8.09 -2.09
C GLU A 22 2.63 -7.49 -2.29
N MET A 23 3.61 -7.97 -1.53
CA MET A 23 5.00 -7.51 -1.63
C MET A 23 5.88 -8.43 -2.48
N LEU A 24 5.34 -9.50 -3.03
CA LEU A 24 6.09 -10.34 -3.95
C LEU A 24 6.45 -9.54 -5.20
N PRO A 25 7.71 -9.57 -5.62
CA PRO A 25 8.12 -8.75 -6.76
C PRO A 25 7.67 -9.34 -8.09
N VAL A 26 7.27 -8.44 -8.98
CA VAL A 26 7.13 -8.73 -10.39
C VAL A 26 8.16 -7.84 -11.08
N TYR A 27 9.21 -8.44 -11.58
CA TYR A 27 10.41 -7.76 -12.05
C TYR A 27 11.08 -7.01 -10.88
N ASN A 28 10.97 -5.70 -10.80
CA ASN A 28 11.61 -4.89 -9.76
C ASN A 28 10.64 -4.13 -8.84
N LYS A 29 9.36 -4.43 -8.94
CA LYS A 29 8.33 -3.77 -8.12
C LYS A 29 7.46 -4.81 -7.43
N PRO A 30 7.05 -4.57 -6.18
CA PRO A 30 6.06 -5.45 -5.56
C PRO A 30 4.70 -5.32 -6.25
N VAL A 31 3.94 -6.40 -6.20
CA VAL A 31 2.61 -6.47 -6.84
C VAL A 31 1.72 -5.29 -6.44
N VAL A 32 1.72 -4.94 -5.15
CA VAL A 32 0.87 -3.86 -4.65
C VAL A 32 1.19 -2.51 -5.31
N GLN A 33 2.43 -2.29 -5.71
CA GLN A 33 2.80 -1.04 -6.37
C GLN A 33 2.15 -0.92 -7.75
N TYR A 34 2.05 -2.02 -8.49
CA TYR A 34 1.35 -2.01 -9.78
C TYR A 34 -0.13 -1.65 -9.61
N VAL A 35 -0.76 -2.18 -8.56
CA VAL A 35 -2.17 -1.87 -8.26
C VAL A 35 -2.35 -0.38 -7.95
N VAL A 36 -1.46 0.19 -7.15
CA VAL A 36 -1.51 1.61 -6.80
C VAL A 36 -1.23 2.48 -8.03
N GLU A 37 -0.26 2.10 -8.85
CA GLU A 37 0.04 2.84 -10.08
C GLU A 37 -1.16 2.87 -11.01
N GLU A 38 -1.88 1.76 -11.13
CA GLU A 38 -3.07 1.70 -11.95
C GLU A 38 -4.18 2.60 -11.41
N ALA A 39 -4.37 2.62 -10.09
CA ALA A 39 -5.32 3.53 -9.46
C ALA A 39 -4.97 4.99 -9.74
N MET A 40 -3.70 5.34 -9.69
CA MET A 40 -3.24 6.69 -10.02
C MET A 40 -3.55 7.08 -11.46
N ARG A 41 -3.40 6.17 -12.39
CA ARG A 41 -3.74 6.42 -13.80
C ARG A 41 -5.22 6.72 -13.96
N GLY A 42 -6.05 6.21 -13.06
CA GLY A 42 -7.47 6.50 -13.01
C GLY A 42 -7.82 7.80 -12.29
N GLY A 43 -6.81 8.56 -11.84
CA GLY A 43 -7.02 9.84 -11.17
C GLY A 43 -7.16 9.75 -9.66
N VAL A 44 -6.87 8.62 -9.06
CA VAL A 44 -6.96 8.43 -7.61
C VAL A 44 -5.75 9.08 -6.94
N GLU A 45 -6.00 9.87 -5.89
CA GLU A 45 -4.97 10.53 -5.10
C GLU A 45 -4.79 9.91 -3.73
N ASP A 46 -5.83 9.29 -3.19
CA ASP A 46 -5.83 8.71 -1.85
C ASP A 46 -6.11 7.22 -1.91
N VAL A 47 -5.32 6.46 -1.18
CA VAL A 47 -5.46 5.01 -1.08
C VAL A 47 -5.58 4.60 0.38
N ILE A 48 -6.56 3.77 0.69
CA ILE A 48 -6.76 3.20 2.02
C ILE A 48 -6.49 1.71 1.94
N PHE A 49 -5.46 1.28 2.64
CA PHE A 49 -5.20 -0.16 2.80
C PHE A 49 -5.97 -0.69 4.01
N VAL A 50 -6.69 -1.77 3.82
CA VAL A 50 -7.27 -2.51 4.93
C VAL A 50 -6.34 -3.68 5.22
N THR A 51 -5.65 -3.59 6.34
CA THR A 51 -4.54 -4.49 6.67
C THR A 51 -4.87 -5.36 7.87
N ASN A 52 -3.97 -6.27 8.16
CA ASN A 52 -3.97 -7.03 9.41
C ASN A 52 -2.55 -7.07 9.96
N ARG A 53 -2.36 -7.93 10.96
CA ARG A 53 -1.03 -8.15 11.53
C ARG A 53 -0.01 -8.52 10.43
N ASP A 54 1.22 -8.09 10.59
CA ASP A 54 2.35 -8.43 9.72
C ASP A 54 2.29 -7.85 8.31
N LYS A 55 1.50 -6.80 8.11
CA LYS A 55 1.41 -6.11 6.81
C LYS A 55 2.07 -4.74 6.80
N GLY A 56 2.82 -4.39 7.86
CA GLY A 56 3.49 -3.09 7.94
C GLY A 56 4.47 -2.83 6.80
N VAL A 57 5.04 -3.87 6.21
CA VAL A 57 5.96 -3.72 5.08
C VAL A 57 5.29 -3.10 3.86
N ILE A 58 3.98 -3.26 3.71
CA ILE A 58 3.23 -2.65 2.61
C ILE A 58 3.16 -1.14 2.82
N GLU A 59 2.88 -0.70 4.03
CA GLU A 59 2.85 0.72 4.37
C GLU A 59 4.23 1.33 4.20
N ASP A 60 5.26 0.66 4.70
CA ASP A 60 6.64 1.12 4.64
C ASP A 60 7.12 1.29 3.20
N HIS A 61 6.64 0.46 2.29
CA HIS A 61 7.02 0.55 0.87
C HIS A 61 6.63 1.90 0.26
N PHE A 62 5.51 2.46 0.70
CA PHE A 62 5.00 3.74 0.19
C PHE A 62 5.38 4.92 1.08
N ASP A 63 6.26 4.71 2.05
CA ASP A 63 6.74 5.77 2.93
C ASP A 63 8.18 6.15 2.57
N TYR A 64 8.65 7.25 3.12
CA TYR A 64 10.03 7.67 2.94
C TYR A 64 10.97 6.75 3.72
N ASN A 65 12.07 6.41 3.12
CA ASN A 65 13.15 5.70 3.79
C ASN A 65 14.39 6.60 3.80
N LEU A 66 14.44 7.49 4.77
CA LEU A 66 15.48 8.52 4.83
C LEU A 66 16.88 7.94 4.93
N GLN A 67 17.04 6.81 5.58
CA GLN A 67 18.33 6.16 5.70
C GLN A 67 18.84 5.68 4.34
N LEU A 68 17.99 4.99 3.59
CA LEU A 68 18.32 4.54 2.24
C LEU A 68 18.58 5.71 1.31
N GLU A 69 17.74 6.74 1.37
CA GLU A 69 17.89 7.94 0.56
C GLU A 69 19.23 8.62 0.83
N GLY A 70 19.63 8.69 2.09
CA GLY A 70 20.93 9.23 2.45
C GLY A 70 22.09 8.44 1.88
N VAL A 71 22.00 7.12 1.88
CA VAL A 71 23.02 6.24 1.28
C VAL A 71 23.12 6.49 -0.22
N LEU A 72 21.99 6.57 -0.92
CA LEU A 72 21.96 6.79 -2.36
C LEU A 72 22.51 8.16 -2.74
N GLU A 73 22.18 9.18 -1.95
CA GLU A 73 22.66 10.54 -2.18
C GLU A 73 24.18 10.62 -2.02
N ARG A 74 24.71 10.03 -0.94
CA ARG A 74 26.16 10.01 -0.71
C ARG A 74 26.93 9.22 -1.77
N ALA A 75 26.28 8.18 -2.32
CA ALA A 75 26.88 7.37 -3.37
C ALA A 75 26.73 7.99 -4.76
N GLY A 76 26.06 9.13 -4.89
CA GLY A 76 25.80 9.76 -6.18
C GLY A 76 24.81 9.04 -7.07
N LYS A 77 24.04 8.10 -6.52
CA LYS A 77 23.06 7.33 -7.29
C LYS A 77 21.73 8.08 -7.37
N LEU A 78 21.74 9.19 -8.07
CA LEU A 78 20.58 10.10 -8.10
C LEU A 78 19.38 9.52 -8.84
N ASP A 79 19.60 8.68 -9.84
CA ASP A 79 18.50 8.03 -10.56
C ASP A 79 17.73 7.07 -9.65
N MET A 80 18.45 6.29 -8.86
CA MET A 80 17.84 5.38 -7.90
C MET A 80 17.14 6.14 -6.77
N LEU A 81 17.74 7.25 -6.33
CA LEU A 81 17.14 8.13 -5.34
C LEU A 81 15.79 8.65 -5.82
N LYS A 82 15.71 9.05 -7.08
CA LYS A 82 14.48 9.54 -7.68
C LYS A 82 13.40 8.47 -7.72
N VAL A 83 13.77 7.23 -8.03
CA VAL A 83 12.84 6.09 -8.05
C VAL A 83 12.29 5.84 -6.65
N VAL A 84 13.16 5.81 -5.64
CA VAL A 84 12.74 5.54 -4.25
C VAL A 84 11.83 6.64 -3.72
N ARG A 85 12.17 7.90 -3.94
CA ARG A 85 11.32 9.03 -3.54
C ARG A 85 9.99 9.04 -4.27
N GLY A 86 10.00 8.70 -5.55
CA GLY A 86 8.80 8.65 -6.36
C GLY A 86 7.75 7.70 -5.82
N VAL A 87 8.18 6.58 -5.26
CA VAL A 87 7.26 5.63 -4.62
C VAL A 87 6.58 6.26 -3.41
N ALA A 88 7.35 6.95 -2.55
CA ALA A 88 6.80 7.59 -1.36
C ALA A 88 5.85 8.75 -1.68
N GLU A 89 6.06 9.41 -2.81
CA GLU A 89 5.26 10.57 -3.20
C GLU A 89 4.10 10.23 -4.14
N MET A 90 3.91 8.95 -4.39
CA MET A 90 2.97 8.47 -5.41
C MET A 90 1.51 8.81 -5.10
N VAL A 91 1.06 8.48 -3.89
CA VAL A 91 -0.31 8.72 -3.43
C VAL A 91 -0.30 8.99 -1.93
N ASN A 92 -1.40 9.51 -1.42
CA ASN A 92 -1.62 9.59 0.02
C ASN A 92 -2.09 8.23 0.50
N ILE A 93 -1.38 7.68 1.47
CA ILE A 93 -1.66 6.36 2.02
C ILE A 93 -2.25 6.49 3.42
N MET A 94 -3.34 5.79 3.65
CA MET A 94 -3.91 5.57 4.97
C MET A 94 -4.10 4.09 5.17
N SER A 95 -4.00 3.62 6.41
CA SER A 95 -4.19 2.21 6.73
C SER A 95 -5.22 2.04 7.82
N VAL A 96 -6.07 1.05 7.64
CA VAL A 96 -7.05 0.62 8.64
C VAL A 96 -6.79 -0.84 8.93
N ARG A 97 -6.67 -1.16 10.21
CA ARG A 97 -6.42 -2.54 10.60
C ARG A 97 -7.73 -3.29 10.78
N GLN A 98 -7.86 -4.40 10.08
CA GLN A 98 -8.94 -5.33 10.26
C GLN A 98 -8.52 -6.38 11.30
N LYS A 99 -9.10 -6.32 12.49
CA LYS A 99 -8.72 -7.21 13.59
C LYS A 99 -9.07 -8.66 13.31
N LYS A 100 -10.17 -8.89 12.63
CA LYS A 100 -10.63 -10.22 12.20
C LYS A 100 -10.88 -10.19 10.72
N GLN A 101 -10.46 -11.24 10.04
CA GLN A 101 -10.62 -11.34 8.59
C GLN A 101 -12.02 -11.84 8.26
N LEU A 102 -12.94 -10.92 8.11
CA LEU A 102 -14.36 -11.22 7.88
C LEU A 102 -14.79 -10.98 6.43
N GLY A 103 -13.83 -10.96 5.52
CA GLY A 103 -14.12 -10.84 4.09
C GLY A 103 -14.11 -9.40 3.58
N LEU A 104 -14.33 -9.27 2.27
CA LEU A 104 -14.23 -8.00 1.56
C LEU A 104 -15.24 -6.96 2.07
N GLY A 105 -16.48 -7.37 2.30
CA GLY A 105 -17.51 -6.45 2.78
C GLY A 105 -17.15 -5.81 4.12
N HIS A 106 -16.60 -6.58 5.03
CA HIS A 106 -16.15 -6.07 6.32
C HIS A 106 -14.94 -5.13 6.16
N ALA A 107 -14.03 -5.45 5.24
CA ALA A 107 -12.89 -4.60 4.95
C ALA A 107 -13.34 -3.22 4.45
N VAL A 108 -14.33 -3.19 3.57
CA VAL A 108 -14.90 -1.94 3.07
C VAL A 108 -15.55 -1.14 4.20
N LEU A 109 -16.27 -1.81 5.11
CA LEU A 109 -16.87 -1.14 6.26
C LEU A 109 -15.82 -0.50 7.18
N CYS A 110 -14.71 -1.18 7.43
CA CYS A 110 -13.62 -0.62 8.22
C CYS A 110 -13.08 0.66 7.60
N ALA A 111 -12.88 0.67 6.30
CA ALA A 111 -12.42 1.84 5.58
C ALA A 111 -13.45 2.97 5.60
N LYS A 112 -14.73 2.63 5.46
CA LYS A 112 -15.82 3.61 5.51
C LYS A 112 -15.88 4.32 6.84
N GLU A 113 -15.75 3.61 7.94
CA GLU A 113 -15.75 4.20 9.26
C GLU A 113 -14.59 5.17 9.46
N MET A 114 -13.47 4.93 8.85
CA MET A 114 -12.33 5.82 8.91
C MET A 114 -12.57 7.11 8.12
N VAL A 115 -13.24 7.03 7.00
CA VAL A 115 -13.42 8.17 6.09
C VAL A 115 -14.59 9.06 6.49
N ASN A 116 -15.72 8.47 6.88
CA ASN A 116 -16.95 9.20 7.16
C ASN A 116 -16.80 10.34 8.18
N PRO A 117 -16.08 10.19 9.30
CA PRO A 117 -15.94 11.29 10.25
C PRO A 117 -15.11 12.46 9.71
N LEU A 118 -14.33 12.23 8.68
CA LEU A 118 -13.38 13.22 8.18
C LEU A 118 -13.97 14.15 7.13
N ARG A 119 -15.05 13.75 6.48
CA ARG A 119 -15.70 14.58 5.48
C ARG A 119 -17.09 14.06 5.15
N SER A 120 -17.94 14.98 4.77
CA SER A 120 -19.21 14.63 4.15
C SER A 120 -18.88 14.03 2.79
N TRP A 121 -18.17 13.02 2.83
CA TRP A 121 -17.68 12.40 1.64
C TRP A 121 -18.84 11.81 0.90
N SER A 122 -19.03 12.26 -0.26
CA SER A 122 -20.13 11.81 -1.04
C SER A 122 -19.90 10.42 -1.54
N ALA A 123 -19.10 9.66 -1.07
CA ALA A 123 -18.87 8.27 -1.47
C ALA A 123 -19.03 8.01 -2.97
N THR A 124 -19.44 9.00 -3.67
CA THR A 124 -19.61 8.95 -5.12
C THR A 124 -18.31 8.73 -5.81
N THR A 125 -17.30 9.05 -5.11
CA THR A 125 -15.96 8.88 -5.60
C THR A 125 -15.45 7.46 -5.47
N SER A 126 -16.24 6.66 -4.89
CA SER A 126 -15.86 5.26 -4.68
C SER A 126 -15.48 4.54 -5.95
#